data_32757b4933ac5658b56f5b00cd7f25fd
#
_entry.id   32757b4933ac5658b56f5b00cd7f25fd
#
_cell.length_a   1.000
_cell.length_b   1.000
_cell.length_c   1.000
_cell.angle_alpha   90.00
_cell.angle_beta   90.00
_cell.angle_gamma   90.00
#
_symmetry.space_group_name_H-M   'P 1'
#
loop_
_entity.id
_entity.type
_entity.pdbx_description
1 polymer ?
#
loop_
_entity_poly.entity_id
_entity_poly.type
_entity_poly.pdbx_seq_one_letter_code
_entity_poly.pdbx_strand_id
1 'polypeptide(L)'
;MNNQYWQKARQSRDARFDGLFYVAVKSTGIYCRPICPAPTAQEKNVVYYQYAHNAAQAGFRPCIRCRPDSAPGSAAWQGVKTTALRAKQLIDLGDSCNCEILATCLGITSRYLRRIFNQHFGVSVTQYRLFNQCQFAKKLIQETTLPITDIAFAAGFKSVRRFNDAFLQQLNIAPSKLRKSKK
;
A
#
# COMPACT_ATOMS: atom_id res chain seq x y z
N MET A 1 22.58 -13.76 -22.56
CA MET A 1 21.28 -13.28 -22.06
C MET A 1 20.92 -12.00 -22.77
N ASN A 2 19.69 -11.85 -23.23
CA ASN A 2 19.33 -10.85 -24.23
C ASN A 2 19.16 -9.44 -23.63
N ASN A 3 20.18 -8.59 -23.69
CA ASN A 3 20.17 -7.20 -23.19
C ASN A 3 18.95 -6.39 -23.66
N GLN A 4 18.38 -6.74 -24.82
CA GLN A 4 17.18 -6.07 -25.36
C GLN A 4 15.94 -6.24 -24.48
N TYR A 5 15.74 -7.42 -23.85
CA TYR A 5 14.61 -7.63 -22.93
C TYR A 5 14.77 -6.82 -21.65
N TRP A 6 15.98 -6.77 -21.11
CA TRP A 6 16.26 -5.99 -19.90
C TRP A 6 16.15 -4.48 -20.17
N GLN A 7 16.54 -4.04 -21.34
CA GLN A 7 16.35 -2.66 -21.76
C GLN A 7 14.87 -2.28 -21.83
N LYS A 8 14.03 -3.09 -22.48
CA LYS A 8 12.57 -2.88 -22.54
C LYS A 8 11.94 -2.88 -21.15
N ALA A 9 12.27 -3.87 -20.32
CA ALA A 9 11.76 -3.99 -18.94
C ALA A 9 12.15 -2.78 -18.08
N ARG A 10 13.38 -2.27 -18.22
CA ARG A 10 13.85 -1.05 -17.56
C ARG A 10 13.09 0.19 -18.03
N GLN A 11 12.88 0.34 -19.33
CA GLN A 11 12.20 1.50 -19.91
C GLN A 11 10.73 1.56 -19.49
N SER A 12 10.05 0.42 -19.44
CA SER A 12 8.66 0.30 -18.97
C SER A 12 8.53 0.21 -17.44
N ARG A 13 9.65 0.10 -16.71
CA ARG A 13 9.67 -0.16 -15.25
C ARG A 13 8.80 -1.35 -14.86
N ASP A 14 8.90 -2.43 -15.61
CA ASP A 14 8.08 -3.62 -15.42
C ASP A 14 8.40 -4.33 -14.10
N ALA A 15 7.43 -4.32 -13.20
CA ALA A 15 7.57 -4.88 -11.85
C ALA A 15 7.83 -6.40 -11.84
N ARG A 16 7.49 -7.11 -12.92
CA ARG A 16 7.74 -8.55 -13.05
C ARG A 16 9.24 -8.88 -13.10
N PHE A 17 10.06 -7.91 -13.49
CA PHE A 17 11.52 -8.05 -13.56
C PHE A 17 12.24 -7.52 -12.32
N ASP A 18 11.50 -7.08 -11.31
CA ASP A 18 12.10 -6.53 -10.10
C ASP A 18 12.85 -7.62 -9.31
N GLY A 19 14.15 -7.40 -9.13
CA GLY A 19 15.04 -8.37 -8.48
C GLY A 19 15.64 -9.43 -9.41
N LEU A 20 15.20 -9.51 -10.68
CA LEU A 20 15.77 -10.46 -11.65
C LEU A 20 17.05 -9.94 -12.32
N PHE A 21 17.22 -8.62 -12.37
CA PHE A 21 18.43 -7.98 -12.82
C PHE A 21 18.59 -6.59 -12.20
N TYR A 22 19.76 -6.01 -12.36
CA TYR A 22 20.13 -4.70 -11.83
C TYR A 22 20.75 -3.85 -12.93
N VAL A 23 20.56 -2.53 -12.82
CA VAL A 23 20.92 -1.53 -13.82
C VAL A 23 21.98 -0.62 -13.24
N ALA A 24 23.22 -0.75 -13.68
CA ALA A 24 24.31 0.13 -13.27
C ALA A 24 24.49 1.27 -14.28
N VAL A 25 24.63 2.49 -13.79
CA VAL A 25 24.77 3.70 -14.61
C VAL A 25 26.20 4.24 -14.48
N LYS A 26 26.99 4.11 -15.54
CA LYS A 26 28.41 4.49 -15.56
C LYS A 26 28.65 5.96 -15.20
N SER A 27 27.80 6.87 -15.68
CA SER A 27 27.95 8.31 -15.45
C SER A 27 27.75 8.74 -14.00
N THR A 28 27.03 7.93 -13.19
CA THR A 28 26.74 8.24 -11.79
C THR A 28 27.41 7.30 -10.80
N GLY A 29 27.96 6.18 -11.27
CA GLY A 29 28.52 5.14 -10.41
C GLY A 29 27.48 4.44 -9.53
N ILE A 30 26.19 4.47 -9.93
CA ILE A 30 25.08 3.96 -9.13
C ILE A 30 24.43 2.75 -9.81
N TYR A 31 24.12 1.69 -9.05
CA TYR A 31 23.26 0.64 -9.55
C TYR A 31 21.86 0.67 -8.90
N CYS A 32 20.87 0.32 -9.70
CA CYS A 32 19.44 0.45 -9.40
C CYS A 32 18.69 -0.86 -9.70
N ARG A 33 17.49 -0.97 -9.15
CA ARG A 33 16.47 -1.95 -9.59
C ARG A 33 15.85 -1.48 -10.90
N PRO A 34 15.31 -2.38 -11.76
CA PRO A 34 14.65 -1.99 -13.01
C PRO A 34 13.49 -1.03 -12.84
N ILE A 35 12.80 -1.11 -11.70
CA ILE A 35 11.62 -0.28 -11.35
C ILE A 35 11.99 1.07 -10.71
N CYS A 36 13.26 1.44 -10.63
CA CYS A 36 13.69 2.65 -9.94
C CYS A 36 12.97 3.91 -10.48
N PRO A 37 12.41 4.78 -9.60
CA PRO A 37 11.74 6.00 -10.04
C PRO A 37 12.69 7.14 -10.48
N ALA A 38 14.01 6.92 -10.44
CA ALA A 38 14.98 7.88 -10.93
C ALA A 38 14.84 8.11 -12.45
N PRO A 39 15.26 9.25 -12.98
CA PRO A 39 15.30 9.48 -14.43
C PRO A 39 16.04 8.37 -15.16
N THR A 40 15.52 7.96 -16.31
CA THR A 40 16.07 6.86 -17.08
C THR A 40 17.38 7.32 -17.76
N ALA A 41 18.48 6.65 -17.46
CA ALA A 41 19.78 6.94 -18.07
C ALA A 41 19.80 6.54 -19.56
N GLN A 42 20.63 7.22 -20.36
CA GLN A 42 20.86 6.83 -21.75
C GLN A 42 21.51 5.45 -21.82
N GLU A 43 21.08 4.62 -22.77
CA GLU A 43 21.50 3.21 -22.87
C GLU A 43 23.02 3.02 -23.00
N LYS A 44 23.71 3.93 -23.68
CA LYS A 44 25.19 3.90 -23.82
C LYS A 44 25.94 3.96 -22.47
N ASN A 45 25.27 4.50 -21.43
CA ASN A 45 25.82 4.63 -20.08
C ASN A 45 25.36 3.51 -19.14
N VAL A 46 24.64 2.48 -19.64
CA VAL A 46 24.05 1.44 -18.83
C VAL A 46 24.81 0.13 -18.96
N VAL A 47 24.98 -0.55 -17.84
CA VAL A 47 25.43 -1.94 -17.78
C VAL A 47 24.40 -2.73 -16.97
N TYR A 48 24.08 -3.92 -17.44
CA TYR A 48 23.15 -4.82 -16.76
C TYR A 48 23.88 -5.91 -16.02
N TYR A 49 23.44 -6.19 -14.80
CA TYR A 49 23.94 -7.27 -13.94
C TYR A 49 22.80 -8.16 -13.51
N GLN A 50 23.01 -9.46 -13.48
CA GLN A 50 22.02 -10.39 -13.00
C GLN A 50 21.86 -10.33 -11.48
N TYR A 51 22.93 -10.02 -10.76
CA TYR A 51 22.93 -9.96 -9.29
C TYR A 51 23.48 -8.63 -8.79
N ALA A 52 22.92 -8.14 -7.68
CA ALA A 52 23.32 -6.88 -7.05
C ALA A 52 24.83 -6.88 -6.65
N HIS A 53 25.33 -8.02 -6.14
CA HIS A 53 26.72 -8.11 -5.72
C HIS A 53 27.71 -7.95 -6.87
N ASN A 54 27.35 -8.38 -8.08
CA ASN A 54 28.22 -8.20 -9.25
C ASN A 54 28.35 -6.71 -9.63
N ALA A 55 27.27 -5.95 -9.50
CA ALA A 55 27.32 -4.51 -9.70
C ALA A 55 28.17 -3.82 -8.61
N ALA A 56 28.03 -4.25 -7.36
CA ALA A 56 28.84 -3.73 -6.24
C ALA A 56 30.33 -4.06 -6.42
N GLN A 57 30.68 -5.28 -6.80
CA GLN A 57 32.06 -5.68 -7.10
C GLN A 57 32.66 -4.91 -8.27
N ALA A 58 31.83 -4.50 -9.25
CA ALA A 58 32.25 -3.64 -10.34
C ALA A 58 32.42 -2.16 -9.94
N GLY A 59 32.31 -1.83 -8.64
CA GLY A 59 32.54 -0.50 -8.10
C GLY A 59 31.32 0.44 -8.10
N PHE A 60 30.14 -0.06 -8.44
CA PHE A 60 28.92 0.75 -8.37
C PHE A 60 28.35 0.76 -6.95
N ARG A 61 27.88 1.93 -6.48
CA ARG A 61 27.20 2.04 -5.19
C ARG A 61 25.68 1.84 -5.31
N PRO A 62 25.01 1.31 -4.29
CA PRO A 62 23.56 1.11 -4.33
C PRO A 62 22.79 2.44 -4.38
N CYS A 63 21.68 2.45 -5.11
CA CYS A 63 20.77 3.58 -5.16
C CYS A 63 19.97 3.70 -3.85
N ILE A 64 20.03 4.88 -3.20
CA ILE A 64 19.31 5.15 -1.95
C ILE A 64 17.78 5.19 -2.11
N ARG A 65 17.27 5.41 -3.33
CA ARG A 65 15.82 5.47 -3.60
C ARG A 65 15.18 4.10 -3.73
N CYS A 66 15.78 3.20 -4.48
CA CYS A 66 15.22 1.88 -4.74
C CYS A 66 15.85 0.76 -3.90
N ARG A 67 16.93 1.05 -3.14
CA ARG A 67 17.57 0.13 -2.19
C ARG A 67 17.83 -1.26 -2.78
N PRO A 68 18.62 -1.38 -3.86
CA PRO A 68 18.90 -2.65 -4.51
C PRO A 68 19.77 -3.59 -3.65
N ASP A 69 20.37 -3.06 -2.60
CA ASP A 69 21.16 -3.73 -1.57
C ASP A 69 20.31 -4.43 -0.49
N SER A 70 19.00 -4.16 -0.47
CA SER A 70 18.09 -4.75 0.52
C SER A 70 17.61 -6.13 0.09
N ALA A 71 17.28 -6.99 1.07
CA ALA A 71 16.70 -8.30 0.78
C ALA A 71 15.34 -8.17 0.06
N PRO A 72 15.09 -8.92 -1.03
CA PRO A 72 13.80 -8.92 -1.71
C PRO A 72 12.65 -9.18 -0.74
N GLY A 73 11.57 -8.40 -0.86
CA GLY A 73 10.40 -8.50 0.02
C GLY A 73 10.53 -7.84 1.39
N SER A 74 11.73 -7.40 1.80
CA SER A 74 11.93 -6.67 3.07
C SER A 74 11.27 -5.29 3.05
N ALA A 75 11.06 -4.69 4.23
CA ALA A 75 10.53 -3.34 4.37
C ALA A 75 11.35 -2.29 3.61
N ALA A 76 12.68 -2.41 3.64
CA ALA A 76 13.59 -1.54 2.90
C ALA A 76 13.46 -1.72 1.38
N TRP A 77 13.26 -2.96 0.91
CA TRP A 77 12.99 -3.28 -0.49
C TRP A 77 11.65 -2.73 -0.97
N GLN A 78 10.59 -2.89 -0.17
CA GLN A 78 9.24 -2.44 -0.51
C GLN A 78 9.07 -0.91 -0.33
N GLY A 79 9.92 -0.28 0.47
CA GLY A 79 9.92 1.16 0.67
C GLY A 79 8.56 1.71 1.13
N VAL A 80 8.04 2.69 0.41
CA VAL A 80 6.77 3.37 0.73
C VAL A 80 5.57 2.42 0.81
N LYS A 81 5.57 1.33 0.02
CA LYS A 81 4.51 0.31 0.03
C LYS A 81 4.35 -0.34 1.41
N THR A 82 5.44 -0.59 2.12
CA THR A 82 5.40 -1.15 3.48
C THR A 82 4.65 -0.26 4.45
N THR A 83 4.87 1.06 4.39
CA THR A 83 4.16 2.02 5.26
C THR A 83 2.66 2.04 4.96
N ALA A 84 2.28 2.00 3.67
CA ALA A 84 0.88 1.92 3.27
C ALA A 84 0.21 0.60 3.71
N LEU A 85 0.91 -0.54 3.57
CA LEU A 85 0.44 -1.85 4.04
C LEU A 85 0.28 -1.90 5.56
N ARG A 86 1.22 -1.31 6.31
CA ARG A 86 1.14 -1.23 7.76
C ARG A 86 -0.02 -0.35 8.21
N ALA A 87 -0.28 0.77 7.52
CA ALA A 87 -1.46 1.60 7.75
C ALA A 87 -2.75 0.80 7.53
N LYS A 88 -2.84 0.06 6.42
CA LYS A 88 -3.97 -0.82 6.12
C LYS A 88 -4.18 -1.85 7.22
N GLN A 89 -3.13 -2.53 7.66
CA GLN A 89 -3.20 -3.54 8.72
C GLN A 89 -3.72 -2.98 10.04
N LEU A 90 -3.28 -1.78 10.45
CA LEU A 90 -3.78 -1.12 11.65
C LEU A 90 -5.28 -0.81 11.56
N ILE A 91 -5.76 -0.37 10.39
CA ILE A 91 -7.19 -0.14 10.14
C ILE A 91 -7.97 -1.46 10.20
N ASP A 92 -7.44 -2.54 9.60
CA ASP A 92 -8.09 -3.85 9.56
C ASP A 92 -8.21 -4.49 10.95
N LEU A 93 -7.28 -4.19 11.86
CA LEU A 93 -7.32 -4.63 13.26
C LEU A 93 -8.38 -3.88 14.11
N GLY A 94 -9.13 -2.96 13.50
CA GLY A 94 -10.20 -2.24 14.18
C GLY A 94 -9.73 -1.04 14.99
N ASP A 95 -8.50 -0.59 14.78
CA ASP A 95 -8.00 0.62 15.42
C ASP A 95 -8.80 1.83 14.90
N SER A 96 -9.73 2.30 15.74
CA SER A 96 -10.68 3.40 15.40
C SER A 96 -10.00 4.78 15.37
N CYS A 97 -8.66 4.81 15.30
CA CYS A 97 -7.86 6.02 15.23
C CYS A 97 -8.21 6.87 14.00
N ASN A 98 -8.29 8.17 14.19
CA ASN A 98 -8.39 9.09 13.07
C ASN A 98 -7.08 9.08 12.24
N CYS A 99 -7.10 9.75 11.08
CA CYS A 99 -5.95 9.76 10.17
C CYS A 99 -4.69 10.39 10.81
N GLU A 100 -4.87 11.35 11.72
CA GLU A 100 -3.78 12.03 12.45
C GLU A 100 -3.10 11.06 13.42
N ILE A 101 -3.87 10.36 14.24
CA ILE A 101 -3.35 9.38 15.21
C ILE A 101 -2.67 8.22 14.46
N LEU A 102 -3.29 7.71 13.40
CA LEU A 102 -2.71 6.66 12.57
C LEU A 102 -1.37 7.09 11.96
N ALA A 103 -1.27 8.32 11.48
CA ALA A 103 -0.04 8.88 10.94
C ALA A 103 1.05 9.01 12.02
N THR A 104 0.68 9.46 13.23
CA THR A 104 1.59 9.53 14.37
C THR A 104 2.12 8.15 14.77
N CYS A 105 1.27 7.13 14.85
CA CYS A 105 1.67 5.74 15.11
C CYS A 105 2.66 5.20 14.06
N LEU A 106 2.58 5.70 12.83
CA LEU A 106 3.47 5.31 11.74
C LEU A 106 4.73 6.18 11.64
N GLY A 107 4.86 7.22 12.47
CA GLY A 107 5.99 8.16 12.44
C GLY A 107 6.03 9.03 11.17
N ILE A 108 4.86 9.35 10.58
CA ILE A 108 4.74 10.15 9.36
C ILE A 108 3.67 11.24 9.51
N THR A 109 3.64 12.19 8.56
CA THR A 109 2.57 13.19 8.54
C THR A 109 1.28 12.63 7.95
N SER A 110 0.10 13.12 8.38
CA SER A 110 -1.20 12.72 7.85
C SER A 110 -1.35 13.05 6.35
N ARG A 111 -0.72 14.14 5.88
CA ARG A 111 -0.66 14.48 4.45
C ARG A 111 0.09 13.40 3.64
N TYR A 112 1.23 12.96 4.14
CA TYR A 112 2.02 11.90 3.50
C TYR A 112 1.27 10.57 3.51
N LEU A 113 0.67 10.19 4.63
CA LEU A 113 -0.16 8.99 4.76
C LEU A 113 -1.29 8.97 3.72
N ARG A 114 -2.08 10.05 3.61
CA ARG A 114 -3.17 10.15 2.62
C ARG A 114 -2.66 9.94 1.20
N ARG A 115 -1.52 10.55 0.86
CA ARG A 115 -0.92 10.42 -0.48
C ARG A 115 -0.51 8.98 -0.79
N ILE A 116 0.29 8.33 0.09
CA ILE A 116 0.78 6.97 -0.16
C ILE A 116 -0.33 5.93 -0.13
N PHE A 117 -1.32 6.11 0.75
CA PHE A 117 -2.46 5.20 0.86
C PHE A 117 -3.31 5.24 -0.41
N ASN A 118 -3.67 6.44 -0.88
CA ASN A 118 -4.40 6.61 -2.12
C ASN A 118 -3.62 6.09 -3.34
N GLN A 119 -2.31 6.34 -3.39
CA GLN A 119 -1.45 5.86 -4.48
C GLN A 119 -1.38 4.33 -4.56
N HIS A 120 -1.40 3.63 -3.41
CA HIS A 120 -1.27 2.17 -3.37
C HIS A 120 -2.59 1.42 -3.42
N PHE A 121 -3.66 1.99 -2.87
CA PHE A 121 -4.96 1.30 -2.75
C PHE A 121 -6.07 1.92 -3.60
N GLY A 122 -5.83 3.06 -4.24
CA GLY A 122 -6.83 3.76 -5.07
C GLY A 122 -7.99 4.38 -4.29
N VAL A 123 -7.92 4.35 -2.94
CA VAL A 123 -8.97 4.87 -2.05
C VAL A 123 -8.35 5.70 -0.93
N SER A 124 -9.11 6.65 -0.38
CA SER A 124 -8.65 7.42 0.78
C SER A 124 -8.67 6.57 2.07
N VAL A 125 -7.81 6.91 3.03
CA VAL A 125 -7.79 6.30 4.38
C VAL A 125 -9.18 6.32 5.02
N THR A 126 -9.90 7.45 4.88
CA THR A 126 -11.24 7.63 5.46
C THR A 126 -12.27 6.71 4.80
N GLN A 127 -12.26 6.61 3.47
CA GLN A 127 -13.17 5.71 2.73
C GLN A 127 -12.90 4.24 3.07
N TYR A 128 -11.63 3.85 3.11
CA TYR A 128 -11.25 2.48 3.46
C TYR A 128 -11.69 2.12 4.89
N ARG A 129 -11.48 3.02 5.85
CA ARG A 129 -11.93 2.83 7.24
C ARG A 129 -13.45 2.72 7.33
N LEU A 130 -14.17 3.61 6.65
CA LEU A 130 -15.64 3.59 6.64
C LEU A 130 -16.19 2.28 6.06
N PHE A 131 -15.58 1.80 4.99
CA PHE A 131 -15.89 0.49 4.42
C PHE A 131 -15.71 -0.64 5.45
N ASN A 132 -14.57 -0.70 6.13
CA ASN A 132 -14.30 -1.72 7.15
C ASN A 132 -15.28 -1.65 8.33
N GLN A 133 -15.62 -0.44 8.81
CA GLN A 133 -16.62 -0.25 9.85
C GLN A 133 -18.00 -0.79 9.42
N CYS A 134 -18.41 -0.55 8.17
CA CYS A 134 -19.65 -1.08 7.63
C CYS A 134 -19.61 -2.61 7.47
N GLN A 135 -18.48 -3.19 7.05
CA GLN A 135 -18.32 -4.65 6.95
C GLN A 135 -18.36 -5.31 8.33
N PHE A 136 -17.70 -4.74 9.33
CA PHE A 136 -17.77 -5.21 10.70
C PHE A 136 -19.20 -5.15 11.26
N ALA A 137 -19.91 -4.02 11.06
CA ALA A 137 -21.31 -3.89 11.44
C ALA A 137 -22.20 -4.91 10.73
N LYS A 138 -21.98 -5.14 9.43
CA LYS A 138 -22.70 -6.17 8.66
C LYS A 138 -22.54 -7.55 9.29
N LYS A 139 -21.30 -7.92 9.65
CA LYS A 139 -21.01 -9.18 10.33
C LYS A 139 -21.78 -9.28 11.65
N LEU A 140 -21.74 -8.25 12.50
CA LEU A 140 -22.48 -8.23 13.76
C LEU A 140 -24.00 -8.35 13.56
N ILE A 141 -24.57 -7.66 12.56
CA ILE A 141 -26.01 -7.77 12.22
C ILE A 141 -26.39 -9.20 11.85
N GLN A 142 -25.50 -9.88 11.12
CA GLN A 142 -25.74 -11.24 10.64
C GLN A 142 -25.49 -12.32 11.70
N GLU A 143 -24.54 -12.14 12.60
CA GLU A 143 -24.08 -13.16 13.54
C GLU A 143 -24.63 -12.99 14.95
N THR A 144 -25.20 -11.82 15.29
CA THR A 144 -25.68 -11.51 16.65
C THR A 144 -27.12 -10.99 16.66
N THR A 145 -27.70 -10.98 17.86
CA THR A 145 -29.02 -10.39 18.16
C THR A 145 -28.91 -8.98 18.74
N LEU A 146 -27.72 -8.41 18.84
CA LEU A 146 -27.47 -7.08 19.41
C LEU A 146 -28.37 -6.00 18.77
N PRO A 147 -28.86 -5.03 19.53
CA PRO A 147 -29.58 -3.87 18.97
C PRO A 147 -28.76 -3.15 17.89
N ILE A 148 -29.44 -2.63 16.87
CA ILE A 148 -28.77 -1.88 15.79
C ILE A 148 -27.98 -0.68 16.33
N THR A 149 -28.50 -0.05 17.38
CA THR A 149 -27.83 1.06 18.09
C THR A 149 -26.49 0.63 18.66
N ASP A 150 -26.43 -0.50 19.32
CA ASP A 150 -25.21 -1.01 19.96
C ASP A 150 -24.19 -1.42 18.91
N ILE A 151 -24.64 -2.04 17.81
CA ILE A 151 -23.80 -2.37 16.66
C ILE A 151 -23.18 -1.11 16.03
N ALA A 152 -23.96 -0.03 15.91
CA ALA A 152 -23.44 1.24 15.37
C ALA A 152 -22.27 1.77 16.20
N PHE A 153 -22.41 1.77 17.54
CA PHE A 153 -21.34 2.24 18.42
C PHE A 153 -20.16 1.25 18.47
N ALA A 154 -20.43 -0.06 18.52
CA ALA A 154 -19.40 -1.10 18.47
C ALA A 154 -18.57 -1.03 17.16
N ALA A 155 -19.19 -0.64 16.04
CA ALA A 155 -18.50 -0.41 14.77
C ALA A 155 -17.77 0.94 14.69
N GLY A 156 -17.73 1.72 15.78
CA GLY A 156 -16.98 2.96 15.90
C GLY A 156 -17.67 4.20 15.30
N PHE A 157 -18.99 4.14 15.08
CA PHE A 157 -19.76 5.31 14.67
C PHE A 157 -20.12 6.17 15.89
N LYS A 158 -20.08 7.49 15.74
CA LYS A 158 -20.43 8.44 16.80
C LYS A 158 -21.92 8.73 16.91
N SER A 159 -22.73 8.28 15.93
CA SER A 159 -24.20 8.39 15.96
C SER A 159 -24.83 7.36 15.05
N VAL A 160 -26.03 6.90 15.43
CA VAL A 160 -26.85 5.96 14.66
C VAL A 160 -27.25 6.52 13.30
N ARG A 161 -27.49 7.83 13.21
CA ARG A 161 -27.82 8.51 11.94
C ARG A 161 -26.68 8.34 10.94
N ARG A 162 -25.45 8.73 11.33
CA ARG A 162 -24.27 8.57 10.46
C ARG A 162 -23.99 7.12 10.10
N PHE A 163 -24.24 6.20 11.01
CA PHE A 163 -24.17 4.76 10.74
C PHE A 163 -25.14 4.35 9.64
N ASN A 164 -26.44 4.69 9.78
CA ASN A 164 -27.45 4.32 8.79
C ASN A 164 -27.15 4.88 7.41
N ASP A 165 -26.76 6.16 7.33
CA ASP A 165 -26.39 6.83 6.07
C ASP A 165 -25.19 6.16 5.41
N ALA A 166 -24.11 5.93 6.18
CA ALA A 166 -22.90 5.29 5.69
C ALA A 166 -23.15 3.83 5.26
N PHE A 167 -23.90 3.08 6.06
CA PHE A 167 -24.20 1.67 5.80
C PHE A 167 -25.04 1.53 4.52
N LEU A 168 -26.06 2.37 4.36
CA LEU A 168 -26.87 2.41 3.15
C LEU A 168 -26.04 2.78 1.91
N GLN A 169 -25.19 3.80 2.04
CA GLN A 169 -24.31 4.23 0.95
C GLN A 169 -23.28 3.15 0.54
N GLN A 170 -22.72 2.43 1.49
CA GLN A 170 -21.66 1.43 1.22
C GLN A 170 -22.22 0.08 0.77
N LEU A 171 -23.39 -0.32 1.24
CA LEU A 171 -23.92 -1.68 1.06
C LEU A 171 -25.27 -1.71 0.31
N ASN A 172 -25.82 -0.55 -0.08
CA ASN A 172 -27.09 -0.39 -0.77
C ASN A 172 -28.30 -1.05 -0.07
N ILE A 173 -28.18 -1.29 1.25
CA ILE A 173 -29.25 -1.88 2.08
C ILE A 173 -29.26 -1.23 3.46
N ALA A 174 -30.44 -0.98 4.02
CA ALA A 174 -30.54 -0.47 5.38
C ALA A 174 -30.21 -1.57 6.40
N PRO A 175 -29.56 -1.26 7.56
CA PRO A 175 -29.21 -2.23 8.59
C PRO A 175 -30.42 -3.07 9.08
N SER A 176 -31.57 -2.43 9.28
CA SER A 176 -32.81 -3.07 9.70
C SER A 176 -33.39 -4.04 8.66
N LYS A 177 -33.25 -3.72 7.37
CA LYS A 177 -33.68 -4.62 6.28
C LYS A 177 -32.76 -5.84 6.19
N LEU A 178 -31.44 -5.66 6.35
CA LEU A 178 -30.49 -6.76 6.34
C LEU A 178 -30.78 -7.77 7.45
N ARG A 179 -31.21 -7.31 8.64
CA ARG A 179 -31.60 -8.19 9.75
C ARG A 179 -32.88 -8.99 9.47
N LYS A 180 -33.88 -8.35 8.83
CA LYS A 180 -35.15 -9.00 8.49
C LYS A 180 -35.00 -10.06 7.41
N SER A 181 -34.04 -9.91 6.49
CA SER A 181 -33.78 -10.89 5.42
C SER A 181 -33.20 -12.23 5.92
N LYS A 182 -32.90 -12.33 7.22
CA LYS A 182 -32.34 -13.54 7.85
C LYS A 182 -33.39 -14.39 8.60
N LYS A 183 -34.65 -13.88 8.71
CA LYS A 183 -35.79 -14.64 9.21
C LYS A 183 -36.51 -15.30 8.06
#